data_efe43d25fb6f13e321ce9041af60a786
#
_entry.id   efe43d25fb6f13e321ce9041af60a786
#
_cell.length_a   1.000
_cell.length_b   1.000
_cell.length_c   1.000
_cell.angle_alpha   90.00
_cell.angle_beta   90.00
_cell.angle_gamma   90.00
#
_symmetry.space_group_name_H-M   'P 1'
#
loop_
_entity.id
_entity.type
_entity.pdbx_description
1 polymer ?
#
loop_
_entity_poly.entity_id
_entity_poly.type
_entity_poly.pdbx_seq_one_letter_code
_entity_poly.pdbx_strand_id
1 'polypeptide(L)'
;LSSQLDSPDISVVDASWYLPADGRDSKAEFLASRIPGAQFFDIDTVADLDHACPHMLPSEPVFTQSVQALGIGADSRVVVYDGKGLFSAARAWWMFRVFGHDRVQILKGGLPGWIAAGYDTEQGEPTVATSGVGFVAAHQPAWVTDTEGVKAALSSRSHIVVDARSCPRFAGE
;
A
#
# COMPACT_ATOMS: atom_id res chain seq x y z
N LEU A 1 12.87 5.42 10.69
CA LEU A 1 11.47 5.71 11.02
C LEU A 1 11.29 6.00 12.52
N SER A 2 11.78 5.12 13.43
CA SER A 2 11.55 5.27 14.88
C SER A 2 11.90 6.67 15.44
N SER A 3 12.97 7.29 15.01
CA SER A 3 13.37 8.63 15.42
C SER A 3 12.54 9.77 14.80
N GLN A 4 11.58 9.45 13.96
CA GLN A 4 10.81 10.42 13.16
C GLN A 4 9.29 10.21 13.28
N LEU A 5 8.82 9.29 14.13
CA LEU A 5 7.38 9.02 14.28
C LEU A 5 6.58 10.27 14.71
N ASP A 6 7.18 11.10 15.53
CA ASP A 6 6.55 12.34 16.01
C ASP A 6 6.62 13.51 15.01
N SER A 7 7.20 13.28 13.83
CA SER A 7 7.28 14.30 12.79
C SER A 7 5.90 14.52 12.16
N PRO A 8 5.36 15.75 12.13
CA PRO A 8 3.99 16.01 11.69
C PRO A 8 3.78 15.75 10.18
N ASP A 9 4.86 15.63 9.42
CA ASP A 9 4.82 15.33 7.99
C ASP A 9 4.93 13.84 7.67
N ILE A 10 5.14 12.96 8.68
CA ILE A 10 5.18 11.51 8.49
C ILE A 10 3.80 10.90 8.73
N SER A 11 3.34 10.12 7.77
CA SER A 11 2.16 9.27 7.87
C SER A 11 2.57 7.82 7.73
N VAL A 12 2.35 7.03 8.77
CA VAL A 12 2.64 5.59 8.77
C VAL A 12 1.37 4.84 8.37
N VAL A 13 1.49 3.89 7.45
CA VAL A 13 0.36 3.17 6.87
C VAL A 13 0.61 1.68 6.93
N ASP A 14 -0.27 0.97 7.60
CA ASP A 14 -0.37 -0.48 7.55
C ASP A 14 -1.23 -0.89 6.34
N ALA A 15 -0.63 -1.54 5.39
CA ALA A 15 -1.29 -2.08 4.20
C ALA A 15 -1.27 -3.62 4.21
N SER A 16 -1.38 -4.21 5.38
CA SER A 16 -1.43 -5.67 5.54
C SER A 16 -2.63 -6.26 4.82
N TRP A 17 -2.36 -7.24 4.01
CA TRP A 17 -3.35 -8.08 3.36
C TRP A 17 -2.81 -9.51 3.28
N TYR A 18 -3.67 -10.50 3.42
CA TYR A 18 -3.27 -11.90 3.47
C TYR A 18 -4.06 -12.73 2.46
N LEU A 19 -3.44 -13.81 1.98
CA LEU A 19 -4.17 -14.76 1.15
C LEU A 19 -5.24 -15.47 1.99
N PRO A 20 -6.41 -15.80 1.41
CA PRO A 20 -7.46 -16.53 2.15
C PRO A 20 -6.96 -17.81 2.82
N ALA A 21 -5.99 -18.50 2.20
CA ALA A 21 -5.38 -19.71 2.75
C ALA A 21 -4.52 -19.47 4.00
N ASP A 22 -4.10 -18.22 4.26
CA ASP A 22 -3.32 -17.88 5.47
C ASP A 22 -4.21 -17.90 6.74
N GLY A 23 -5.55 -17.79 6.61
CA GLY A 23 -6.50 -17.76 7.72
C GLY A 23 -6.27 -16.59 8.69
N ARG A 24 -5.67 -15.50 8.22
CA ARG A 24 -5.33 -14.30 9.01
C ARG A 24 -6.32 -13.17 8.72
N ASP A 25 -6.56 -12.35 9.73
CA ASP A 25 -7.38 -11.13 9.65
C ASP A 25 -6.50 -9.91 9.84
N SER A 26 -6.23 -9.19 8.74
CA SER A 26 -5.31 -8.05 8.73
C SER A 26 -5.80 -6.89 9.59
N LYS A 27 -7.11 -6.64 9.64
CA LYS A 27 -7.69 -5.57 10.46
C LYS A 27 -7.63 -5.92 11.94
N ALA A 28 -7.97 -7.16 12.31
CA ALA A 28 -7.86 -7.61 13.69
C ALA A 28 -6.41 -7.58 14.19
N GLU A 29 -5.45 -8.00 13.36
CA GLU A 29 -4.03 -7.96 13.69
C GLU A 29 -3.51 -6.52 13.83
N PHE A 30 -3.92 -5.59 12.96
CA PHE A 30 -3.62 -4.17 13.08
C PHE A 30 -4.11 -3.58 14.40
N LEU A 31 -5.33 -3.92 14.82
CA LEU A 31 -5.88 -3.47 16.11
C LEU A 31 -5.16 -4.11 17.31
N ALA A 32 -4.65 -5.32 17.17
CA ALA A 32 -3.91 -6.01 18.20
C ALA A 32 -2.47 -5.51 18.35
N SER A 33 -1.81 -5.12 17.24
CA SER A 33 -0.42 -4.64 17.29
C SER A 33 -0.05 -3.91 15.98
N ARG A 34 0.32 -2.65 16.07
CA ARG A 34 0.78 -1.84 14.94
C ARG A 34 1.94 -0.93 15.32
N ILE A 35 2.61 -0.36 14.34
CA ILE A 35 3.57 0.75 14.56
C ILE A 35 2.78 1.96 15.12
N PRO A 36 3.27 2.64 16.17
CA PRO A 36 2.55 3.76 16.77
C PRO A 36 2.16 4.83 15.74
N GLY A 37 0.92 5.32 15.85
CA GLY A 37 0.35 6.31 14.93
C GLY A 37 -0.06 5.79 13.55
N ALA A 38 0.17 4.51 13.25
CA ALA A 38 -0.18 3.94 11.95
C ALA A 38 -1.69 3.94 11.70
N GLN A 39 -2.07 4.21 10.45
CA GLN A 39 -3.42 4.09 9.92
C GLN A 39 -3.54 2.83 9.05
N PHE A 40 -4.72 2.22 9.01
CA PHE A 40 -4.96 1.01 8.23
C PHE A 40 -5.43 1.33 6.81
N PHE A 41 -4.67 0.89 5.81
CA PHE A 41 -5.04 1.00 4.40
C PHE A 41 -5.61 -0.33 3.93
N ASP A 42 -6.91 -0.40 3.81
CA ASP A 42 -7.61 -1.60 3.39
C ASP A 42 -7.55 -1.76 1.85
N ILE A 43 -6.71 -2.68 1.38
CA ILE A 43 -6.52 -2.96 -0.05
C ILE A 43 -7.80 -3.51 -0.69
N ASP A 44 -8.66 -4.20 0.07
CA ASP A 44 -9.92 -4.77 -0.46
C ASP A 44 -10.95 -3.68 -0.73
N THR A 45 -11.01 -2.64 0.10
CA THR A 45 -11.99 -1.55 -0.04
C THR A 45 -11.48 -0.38 -0.87
N VAL A 46 -10.15 -0.12 -0.87
CA VAL A 46 -9.53 0.89 -1.73
C VAL A 46 -9.28 0.31 -3.12
N ALA A 47 -10.35 -0.05 -3.80
CA ALA A 47 -10.36 -0.73 -5.09
C ALA A 47 -11.57 -0.31 -5.93
N ASP A 48 -11.56 -0.66 -7.21
CA ASP A 48 -12.77 -0.62 -8.05
C ASP A 48 -13.64 -1.83 -7.68
N LEU A 49 -14.65 -1.60 -6.86
CA LEU A 49 -15.55 -2.62 -6.34
C LEU A 49 -16.60 -3.09 -7.36
N ASP A 50 -16.80 -2.34 -8.45
CA ASP A 50 -17.73 -2.68 -9.52
C ASP A 50 -17.09 -3.59 -10.57
N HIS A 51 -15.76 -3.75 -10.54
CA HIS A 51 -15.04 -4.59 -11.49
C HIS A 51 -15.14 -6.08 -11.13
N ALA A 52 -15.26 -6.94 -12.15
CA ALA A 52 -15.37 -8.40 -11.96
C ALA A 52 -14.12 -9.05 -11.33
N CYS A 53 -12.95 -8.44 -11.49
CA CYS A 53 -11.71 -8.88 -10.84
C CYS A 53 -11.49 -8.10 -9.54
N PRO A 54 -11.06 -8.75 -8.45
CA PRO A 54 -10.74 -8.06 -7.20
C PRO A 54 -9.51 -7.17 -7.35
N HIS A 55 -9.38 -6.20 -6.45
CA HIS A 55 -8.20 -5.33 -6.31
C HIS A 55 -7.83 -4.51 -7.55
N MET A 56 -8.76 -4.26 -8.45
CA MET A 56 -8.53 -3.31 -9.54
C MET A 56 -8.32 -1.90 -8.99
N LEU A 57 -7.56 -1.07 -9.70
CA LEU A 57 -7.29 0.30 -9.25
C LEU A 57 -8.61 1.07 -9.09
N PRO A 58 -8.79 1.78 -7.96
CA PRO A 58 -9.95 2.64 -7.78
C PRO A 58 -9.89 3.85 -8.72
N SER A 59 -11.00 4.56 -8.82
CA SER A 59 -11.00 5.88 -9.46
C SER A 59 -10.24 6.92 -8.62
N GLU A 60 -9.78 8.00 -9.26
CA GLU A 60 -9.11 9.12 -8.55
C GLU A 60 -9.93 9.69 -7.38
N PRO A 61 -11.26 9.91 -7.51
CA PRO A 61 -12.06 10.36 -6.37
C PRO A 61 -12.07 9.37 -5.21
N VAL A 62 -12.20 8.07 -5.48
CA VAL A 62 -12.20 7.02 -4.43
C VAL A 62 -10.85 6.99 -3.72
N PHE A 63 -9.74 6.99 -4.46
CA PHE A 63 -8.41 7.01 -3.86
C PHE A 63 -8.16 8.29 -3.05
N THR A 64 -8.54 9.45 -3.58
CA THR A 64 -8.46 10.74 -2.88
C THR A 64 -9.18 10.68 -1.53
N GLN A 65 -10.43 10.26 -1.52
CA GLN A 65 -11.24 10.17 -0.31
C GLN A 65 -10.63 9.19 0.71
N SER A 66 -10.20 8.02 0.23
CA SER A 66 -9.59 7.00 1.10
C SER A 66 -8.31 7.50 1.77
N VAL A 67 -7.43 8.16 1.02
CA VAL A 67 -6.16 8.69 1.53
C VAL A 67 -6.39 9.86 2.50
N GLN A 68 -7.32 10.76 2.18
CA GLN A 68 -7.70 11.86 3.07
C GLN A 68 -8.30 11.35 4.40
N ALA A 69 -9.10 10.27 4.35
CA ALA A 69 -9.67 9.64 5.54
C ALA A 69 -8.59 9.08 6.49
N LEU A 70 -7.40 8.76 5.99
CA LEU A 70 -6.24 8.35 6.79
C LEU A 70 -5.44 9.54 7.36
N GLY A 71 -5.90 10.78 7.15
CA GLY A 71 -5.18 11.98 7.57
C GLY A 71 -3.95 12.31 6.72
N ILE A 72 -3.82 11.74 5.53
CA ILE A 72 -2.68 11.96 4.62
C ILE A 72 -2.94 13.15 3.71
N GLY A 73 -2.08 14.16 3.76
CA GLY A 73 -2.12 15.36 2.93
C GLY A 73 -1.15 15.32 1.75
N ALA A 74 -1.20 16.37 0.92
CA ALA A 74 -0.34 16.49 -0.28
C ALA A 74 1.16 16.43 0.03
N ASP A 75 1.57 16.98 1.16
CA ASP A 75 2.99 17.07 1.56
C ASP A 75 3.45 15.95 2.48
N SER A 76 2.57 15.01 2.84
CA SER A 76 2.89 13.90 3.73
C SER A 76 4.00 13.02 3.14
N ARG A 77 4.92 12.61 3.98
CA ARG A 77 5.87 11.52 3.72
C ARG A 77 5.24 10.21 4.19
N VAL A 78 4.76 9.42 3.27
CA VAL A 78 4.07 8.17 3.58
C VAL A 78 5.06 7.03 3.75
N VAL A 79 4.99 6.31 4.86
CA VAL A 79 5.76 5.09 5.09
C VAL A 79 4.78 3.91 5.20
N VAL A 80 4.80 3.04 4.19
CA VAL A 80 3.93 1.87 4.11
C VAL A 80 4.65 0.64 4.67
N TYR A 81 3.94 -0.19 5.41
CA TYR A 81 4.44 -1.48 5.86
C TYR A 81 3.36 -2.56 5.79
N ASP A 82 3.73 -3.81 6.02
CA ASP A 82 2.80 -4.94 6.20
C ASP A 82 3.26 -5.91 7.30
N GLY A 83 2.38 -6.81 7.67
CA GLY A 83 2.59 -7.83 8.71
C GLY A 83 3.39 -9.06 8.26
N LYS A 84 3.86 -9.13 7.00
CA LYS A 84 4.74 -10.20 6.48
C LYS A 84 6.19 -9.75 6.24
N GLY A 85 6.44 -8.43 6.34
CA GLY A 85 7.77 -7.86 6.18
C GLY A 85 8.07 -7.26 4.81
N LEU A 86 7.49 -7.78 3.75
CA LEU A 86 7.32 -7.21 2.42
C LEU A 86 6.45 -8.15 1.58
N PHE A 87 5.17 -7.86 1.52
CA PHE A 87 4.21 -8.61 0.72
C PHE A 87 3.19 -7.64 0.09
N SER A 88 2.20 -7.19 0.85
CA SER A 88 1.13 -6.32 0.37
C SER A 88 1.48 -4.82 0.41
N ALA A 89 2.45 -4.41 1.23
CA ALA A 89 2.94 -3.03 1.28
C ALA A 89 3.38 -2.50 -0.10
N ALA A 90 3.95 -3.35 -0.94
CA ALA A 90 4.35 -2.99 -2.29
C ALA A 90 3.16 -2.55 -3.17
N ARG A 91 1.97 -3.16 -2.97
CA ARG A 91 0.75 -2.77 -3.67
C ARG A 91 0.31 -1.35 -3.29
N ALA A 92 0.24 -1.04 -2.01
CA ALA A 92 -0.15 0.29 -1.55
C ALA A 92 0.87 1.36 -1.99
N TRP A 93 2.19 1.08 -1.84
CA TRP A 93 3.25 1.94 -2.36
C TRP A 93 3.05 2.27 -3.84
N TRP A 94 2.80 1.24 -4.67
CA TRP A 94 2.56 1.43 -6.10
C TRP A 94 1.30 2.25 -6.37
N MET A 95 0.21 2.04 -5.61
CA MET A 95 -1.02 2.84 -5.75
C MET A 95 -0.76 4.33 -5.48
N PHE A 96 -0.01 4.68 -4.43
CA PHE A 96 0.40 6.06 -4.19
C PHE A 96 1.16 6.66 -5.39
N ARG A 97 2.08 5.89 -6.00
CA ARG A 97 2.84 6.32 -7.19
C ARG A 97 1.94 6.49 -8.41
N VAL A 98 1.02 5.54 -8.64
CA VAL A 98 0.03 5.61 -9.73
C VAL A 98 -0.82 6.88 -9.62
N PHE A 99 -1.16 7.27 -8.40
CA PHE A 99 -1.99 8.46 -8.15
C PHE A 99 -1.19 9.74 -7.84
N GLY A 100 0.10 9.74 -8.24
CA GLY A 100 0.92 10.96 -8.27
C GLY A 100 1.56 11.36 -6.95
N HIS A 101 1.53 10.51 -5.92
CA HIS A 101 2.19 10.78 -4.65
C HIS A 101 3.58 10.14 -4.61
N ASP A 102 4.62 10.94 -4.86
CA ASP A 102 6.00 10.46 -4.96
C ASP A 102 6.70 10.29 -3.61
N ARG A 103 6.19 10.93 -2.55
CA ARG A 103 6.80 10.91 -1.21
C ARG A 103 6.35 9.70 -0.41
N VAL A 104 6.44 8.51 -1.01
CA VAL A 104 6.06 7.23 -0.41
C VAL A 104 7.23 6.25 -0.38
N GLN A 105 7.41 5.55 0.73
CA GLN A 105 8.46 4.57 0.96
C GLN A 105 7.89 3.32 1.63
N ILE A 106 8.55 2.18 1.45
CA ILE A 106 8.22 0.93 2.15
C ILE A 106 9.19 0.73 3.31
N LEU A 107 8.66 0.42 4.49
CA LEU A 107 9.47 0.05 5.64
C LEU A 107 10.06 -1.35 5.45
N LYS A 108 11.38 -1.43 5.33
CA LYS A 108 12.08 -2.70 5.22
C LYS A 108 11.83 -3.57 6.45
N GLY A 109 11.39 -4.81 6.21
CA GLY A 109 11.08 -5.77 7.25
C GLY A 109 9.68 -5.63 7.85
N GLY A 110 8.90 -4.58 7.50
CA GLY A 110 7.53 -4.38 7.96
C GLY A 110 7.38 -4.40 9.48
N LEU A 111 6.20 -4.79 9.96
CA LEU A 111 5.94 -4.93 11.40
C LEU A 111 6.84 -5.98 12.08
N PRO A 112 7.11 -7.16 11.49
CA PRO A 112 8.05 -8.10 12.09
C PRO A 112 9.46 -7.53 12.31
N GLY A 113 9.98 -6.79 11.35
CA GLY A 113 11.28 -6.12 11.48
C GLY A 113 11.29 -5.02 12.52
N TRP A 114 10.19 -4.26 12.66
CA TRP A 114 9.99 -3.26 13.70
C TRP A 114 10.06 -3.87 15.10
N ILE A 115 9.30 -4.95 15.33
CA ILE A 115 9.27 -5.67 16.61
C ILE A 115 10.63 -6.32 16.92
N ALA A 116 11.27 -6.96 15.93
CA ALA A 116 12.57 -7.58 16.10
C ALA A 116 13.69 -6.58 16.45
N ALA A 117 13.52 -5.31 16.05
CA ALA A 117 14.41 -4.21 16.43
C ALA A 117 14.14 -3.66 17.84
N GLY A 118 13.14 -4.20 18.56
CA GLY A 118 12.82 -3.83 19.93
C GLY A 118 12.03 -2.52 20.08
N TYR A 119 11.34 -2.08 19.01
CA TYR A 119 10.50 -0.88 19.07
C TYR A 119 9.10 -1.21 19.57
N ASP A 120 8.51 -0.24 20.29
CA ASP A 120 7.17 -0.36 20.84
C ASP A 120 6.09 -0.45 19.77
N THR A 121 4.98 -1.09 20.12
CA THR A 121 3.76 -1.18 19.30
C THR A 121 2.57 -0.56 20.03
N GLU A 122 1.55 -0.19 19.27
CA GLU A 122 0.30 0.37 19.74
C GLU A 122 -0.86 -0.59 19.48
N GLN A 123 -1.93 -0.53 20.30
CA GLN A 123 -3.12 -1.38 20.21
C GLN A 123 -4.41 -0.54 20.21
N GLY A 124 -5.51 -1.15 19.84
CA GLY A 124 -6.85 -0.53 19.85
C GLY A 124 -7.12 0.31 18.59
N GLU A 125 -8.14 1.16 18.62
CA GLU A 125 -8.48 2.01 17.49
C GLU A 125 -7.44 3.12 17.28
N PRO A 126 -7.03 3.38 16.03
CA PRO A 126 -6.07 4.44 15.75
C PRO A 126 -6.73 5.82 15.90
N THR A 127 -5.94 6.78 16.37
CA THR A 127 -6.34 8.20 16.32
C THR A 127 -5.97 8.75 14.94
N VAL A 128 -6.96 9.19 14.18
CA VAL A 128 -6.72 9.80 12.86
C VAL A 128 -6.21 11.23 13.06
N ALA A 129 -5.06 11.55 12.49
CA ALA A 129 -4.57 12.92 12.46
C ALA A 129 -5.49 13.79 11.58
N THR A 130 -5.86 14.99 12.07
CA THR A 130 -6.77 15.90 11.37
C THR A 130 -6.14 16.63 10.18
N SER A 131 -4.90 16.34 9.84
CA SER A 131 -4.08 17.13 8.91
C SER A 131 -4.09 16.70 7.44
N GLY A 132 -4.93 15.74 7.03
CA GLY A 132 -4.99 15.22 5.65
C GLY A 132 -5.53 16.20 4.60
N VAL A 133 -5.17 17.49 4.68
CA VAL A 133 -5.68 18.50 3.78
C VAL A 133 -4.85 18.53 2.48
N GLY A 134 -5.56 18.59 1.36
CA GLY A 134 -4.96 18.92 0.06
C GLY A 134 -4.44 17.74 -0.76
N PHE A 135 -4.52 16.48 -0.28
CA PHE A 135 -4.23 15.35 -1.15
C PHE A 135 -5.30 15.26 -2.25
N VAL A 136 -4.86 15.20 -3.49
CA VAL A 136 -5.71 14.96 -4.67
C VAL A 136 -5.00 13.95 -5.54
N ALA A 137 -5.66 12.82 -5.81
CA ALA A 137 -5.15 11.80 -6.71
C ALA A 137 -5.11 12.31 -8.14
N ALA A 138 -3.99 12.07 -8.83
CA ALA A 138 -3.80 12.39 -10.24
C ALA A 138 -3.16 11.18 -10.93
N HIS A 139 -3.94 10.45 -11.73
CA HIS A 139 -3.49 9.21 -12.36
C HIS A 139 -2.27 9.45 -13.27
N GLN A 140 -1.25 8.62 -13.07
CA GLN A 140 0.01 8.64 -13.82
C GLN A 140 0.04 7.43 -14.78
N PRO A 141 -0.30 7.59 -16.06
CA PRO A 141 -0.41 6.47 -17.01
C PRO A 141 0.87 5.65 -17.18
N ALA A 142 2.02 6.26 -16.93
CA ALA A 142 3.32 5.60 -17.06
C ALA A 142 3.52 4.42 -16.06
N TRP A 143 2.72 4.35 -15.00
CA TRP A 143 2.80 3.30 -13.98
C TRP A 143 1.89 2.10 -14.25
N VAL A 144 1.05 2.18 -15.28
CA VAL A 144 0.03 1.17 -15.58
C VAL A 144 0.05 0.86 -17.06
N THR A 145 -0.11 -0.40 -17.41
CA THR A 145 -0.33 -0.83 -18.80
C THR A 145 -1.39 -1.91 -18.85
N ASP A 146 -2.05 -2.02 -19.98
CA ASP A 146 -3.04 -3.06 -20.26
C ASP A 146 -2.43 -4.23 -21.05
N THR A 147 -3.26 -5.20 -21.41
CA THR A 147 -2.86 -6.37 -22.18
C THR A 147 -2.28 -5.99 -23.53
N GLU A 148 -2.85 -4.99 -24.21
CA GLU A 148 -2.39 -4.57 -25.54
C GLU A 148 -1.03 -3.86 -25.43
N GLY A 149 -0.81 -3.06 -24.40
CA GLY A 149 0.48 -2.46 -24.11
C GLY A 149 1.57 -3.51 -23.85
N VAL A 150 1.24 -4.57 -23.09
CA VAL A 150 2.19 -5.70 -22.87
C VAL A 150 2.50 -6.42 -24.18
N LYS A 151 1.50 -6.70 -25.03
CA LYS A 151 1.72 -7.31 -26.35
C LYS A 151 2.61 -6.44 -27.24
N ALA A 152 2.36 -5.13 -27.25
CA ALA A 152 3.16 -4.18 -28.01
C ALA A 152 4.61 -4.14 -27.51
N ALA A 153 4.83 -4.13 -26.18
CA ALA A 153 6.15 -4.15 -25.58
C ALA A 153 6.95 -5.41 -25.94
N LEU A 154 6.30 -6.58 -25.91
CA LEU A 154 6.90 -7.86 -26.32
C LEU A 154 7.26 -7.87 -27.81
N SER A 155 6.38 -7.37 -28.69
CA SER A 155 6.58 -7.34 -30.12
C SER A 155 7.69 -6.38 -30.54
N SER A 156 7.73 -5.20 -29.95
CA SER A 156 8.72 -4.15 -30.25
C SER A 156 10.04 -4.34 -29.51
N ARG A 157 10.09 -5.21 -28.50
CA ARG A 157 11.22 -5.37 -27.58
C ARG A 157 11.66 -4.06 -26.90
N SER A 158 10.73 -3.13 -26.73
CA SER A 158 11.00 -1.81 -26.13
C SER A 158 11.18 -1.89 -24.61
N HIS A 159 10.64 -2.94 -23.99
CA HIS A 159 10.68 -3.16 -22.53
C HIS A 159 10.98 -4.63 -22.22
N ILE A 160 11.54 -4.85 -21.03
CA ILE A 160 11.66 -6.19 -20.46
C ILE A 160 10.38 -6.46 -19.67
N VAL A 161 9.67 -7.53 -20.02
CA VAL A 161 8.49 -7.99 -19.26
C VAL A 161 8.97 -8.99 -18.20
N VAL A 162 8.69 -8.69 -16.94
CA VAL A 162 9.08 -9.51 -15.79
C VAL A 162 7.82 -10.07 -15.13
N ASP A 163 7.75 -11.39 -14.98
CA ASP A 163 6.71 -12.05 -14.18
C ASP A 163 7.19 -12.16 -12.72
N ALA A 164 6.52 -11.50 -11.81
CA ALA A 164 6.84 -11.49 -10.38
C ALA A 164 6.15 -12.61 -9.58
N ARG A 165 5.48 -13.57 -10.26
CA ARG A 165 4.86 -14.72 -9.60
C ARG A 165 5.94 -15.73 -9.14
N SER A 166 5.55 -16.65 -8.26
CA SER A 166 6.41 -17.79 -7.87
C SER A 166 6.72 -18.69 -9.08
N CYS A 167 7.84 -19.39 -9.05
CA CYS A 167 8.24 -20.30 -10.15
C CYS A 167 7.15 -21.32 -10.52
N PRO A 168 6.48 -22.02 -9.58
CA PRO A 168 5.39 -22.93 -9.93
C PRO A 168 4.25 -22.23 -10.69
N ARG A 169 3.79 -21.08 -10.22
CA ARG A 169 2.74 -20.31 -10.90
C ARG A 169 3.16 -19.77 -12.26
N PHE A 170 4.43 -19.44 -12.43
CA PHE A 170 4.97 -19.08 -13.74
C PHE A 170 4.96 -20.28 -14.70
N ALA A 171 5.28 -21.48 -14.21
CA ALA A 171 5.27 -22.73 -14.96
C ALA A 171 3.84 -23.25 -15.26
N GLY A 172 2.81 -22.68 -14.66
CA GLY A 172 1.43 -23.11 -14.86
C GLY A 172 0.98 -24.24 -13.92
N GLU A 173 1.65 -24.38 -12.80
CA GLU A 173 1.37 -25.35 -11.73
C GLU A 173 0.44 -24.76 -10.64
#